data_5882ffa168842f52890a0e60c136da62
#
_entry.id   5882ffa168842f52890a0e60c136da62
#
_cell.length_a   1.000
_cell.length_b   1.000
_cell.length_c   1.000
_cell.angle_alpha   90.00
_cell.angle_beta   90.00
_cell.angle_gamma   90.00
#
_symmetry.space_group_name_H-M   'P 1'
#
loop_
_entity.id
_entity.type
_entity.pdbx_description
1 polymer ?
#
loop_
_entity_poly.entity_id
_entity_poly.type
_entity_poly.pdbx_seq_one_letter_code
_entity_poly.pdbx_strand_id
1 'polypeptide(L)' 'MPLIYKIDVLAALKEKGYNTTRLRKEKLLAESTIQKLRDRQPINWANIAQICELLNCQPNDFLQYDPAGILNN' A
#
# COMPACT_ATOMS: atom_id res chain seq x y z
N MET A 1 12.37 10.80 5.57
CA MET A 1 12.79 9.41 5.83
C MET A 1 12.27 8.53 4.71
N PRO A 2 13.16 7.97 3.94
CA PRO A 2 12.69 7.26 2.75
C PRO A 2 12.27 5.83 3.00
N LEU A 3 11.07 5.68 3.51
CA LEU A 3 10.36 4.41 3.37
C LEU A 3 9.70 4.43 2.00
N ILE A 4 9.87 3.37 1.25
CA ILE A 4 9.30 3.26 -0.09
C ILE A 4 8.50 1.98 -0.22
N TYR A 5 7.64 1.94 -1.21
CA TYR A 5 6.90 0.73 -1.56
C TYR A 5 7.77 -0.12 -2.49
N LYS A 6 7.99 -1.38 -2.11
CA LYS A 6 8.76 -2.34 -2.92
C LYS A 6 7.99 -2.76 -4.17
N ILE A 7 6.65 -2.72 -4.07
CA ILE A 7 5.77 -3.19 -5.13
C ILE A 7 4.65 -2.18 -5.31
N ASP A 8 3.90 -2.34 -6.40
CA ASP A 8 2.67 -1.58 -6.59
C ASP A 8 1.58 -2.23 -5.74
N VAL A 9 1.28 -1.62 -4.60
CA VAL A 9 0.33 -2.18 -3.64
C VAL A 9 -1.06 -2.31 -4.26
N LEU A 10 -1.49 -1.32 -5.03
CA LEU A 10 -2.82 -1.38 -5.67
C LEU A 10 -2.90 -2.52 -6.68
N ALA A 11 -1.83 -2.76 -7.43
CA ALA A 11 -1.78 -3.88 -8.36
C ALA A 11 -1.82 -5.21 -7.62
N ALA A 12 -1.09 -5.32 -6.51
CA ALA A 12 -1.09 -6.53 -5.69
C ALA A 12 -2.47 -6.80 -5.11
N LEU A 13 -3.16 -5.76 -4.63
CA LEU A 13 -4.52 -5.88 -4.13
C LEU A 13 -5.48 -6.33 -5.24
N LYS A 14 -5.33 -5.77 -6.42
CA LYS A 14 -6.15 -6.13 -7.57
C LYS A 14 -5.98 -7.61 -7.93
N GLU A 15 -4.76 -8.11 -7.85
CA GLU A 15 -4.49 -9.52 -8.12
C GLU A 15 -5.17 -10.44 -7.11
N LYS A 16 -5.39 -9.96 -5.89
CA LYS A 16 -6.11 -10.68 -4.85
C LYS A 16 -7.62 -10.50 -4.95
N GLY A 17 -8.10 -9.77 -5.95
CA GLY A 17 -9.52 -9.50 -6.13
C GLY A 17 -10.00 -8.21 -5.48
N TYR A 18 -9.10 -7.41 -4.94
CA TYR A 18 -9.44 -6.15 -4.27
C TYR A 18 -9.10 -4.96 -5.17
N ASN A 19 -9.88 -4.75 -6.23
CA ASN A 19 -9.69 -3.57 -7.06
C ASN A 19 -10.16 -2.31 -6.32
N THR A 20 -9.86 -1.13 -6.86
CA THR A 20 -10.18 0.12 -6.18
C THR A 20 -11.67 0.30 -5.97
N THR A 21 -12.50 -0.16 -6.90
CA THR A 21 -13.95 -0.10 -6.75
C THR A 21 -14.41 -0.91 -5.55
N ARG A 22 -13.89 -2.11 -5.39
CA ARG A 22 -14.25 -2.98 -4.27
C ARG A 22 -13.73 -2.39 -2.95
N LEU A 23 -12.52 -1.84 -2.95
CA LEU A 23 -11.96 -1.23 -1.75
C LEU A 23 -12.83 -0.07 -1.25
N ARG A 24 -13.35 0.74 -2.16
CA ARG A 24 -14.26 1.84 -1.81
C ARG A 24 -15.63 1.32 -1.38
N LYS A 25 -16.19 0.41 -2.14
CA LYS A 25 -17.54 -0.10 -1.92
C LYS A 25 -17.65 -0.80 -0.58
N GLU A 26 -16.67 -1.62 -0.24
CA GLU A 26 -16.65 -2.37 1.03
C GLU A 26 -15.99 -1.59 2.15
N LYS A 27 -15.58 -0.36 1.88
CA LYS A 27 -14.93 0.52 2.87
C LYS A 27 -13.72 -0.12 3.53
N LEU A 28 -12.98 -0.89 2.76
CA LEU A 28 -11.75 -1.54 3.24
C LEU A 28 -10.62 -0.54 3.38
N LEU A 29 -10.55 0.43 2.47
CA LEU A 29 -9.58 1.53 2.53
C LEU A 29 -10.30 2.83 2.18
N ALA A 30 -9.92 3.90 2.85
CA ALA A 30 -10.47 5.22 2.57
C ALA A 30 -9.98 5.72 1.21
N GLU A 31 -10.75 6.59 0.58
CA GLU A 31 -10.39 7.19 -0.72
C GLU A 31 -9.03 7.87 -0.64
N SER A 32 -8.77 8.61 0.45
CA SER A 32 -7.49 9.28 0.64
C SER A 32 -6.34 8.28 0.71
N THR A 33 -6.55 7.13 1.35
CA THR A 33 -5.53 6.08 1.42
C THR A 33 -5.25 5.50 0.05
N ILE A 34 -6.31 5.23 -0.73
CA ILE A 34 -6.15 4.71 -2.09
C ILE A 34 -5.34 5.69 -2.93
N GLN A 35 -5.64 6.98 -2.82
CA GLN A 35 -4.91 8.01 -3.55
C GLN A 35 -3.44 8.06 -3.13
N LYS A 36 -3.17 7.94 -1.83
CA LYS A 36 -1.79 7.91 -1.32
C LYS A 36 -1.03 6.71 -1.85
N LEU A 37 -1.66 5.56 -1.91
CA LEU A 37 -1.03 4.36 -2.48
C LEU A 37 -0.71 4.56 -3.97
N ARG A 38 -1.62 5.20 -4.70
CA ARG A 38 -1.41 5.48 -6.12
C ARG A 38 -0.24 6.43 -6.32
N ASP A 39 -0.12 7.43 -5.46
CA ASP A 39 0.92 8.44 -5.53
C ASP A 39 2.19 8.05 -4.75
N ARG A 40 2.22 6.83 -4.18
CA ARG A 40 3.34 6.31 -3.40
C ARG A 40 3.66 7.19 -2.20
N GLN A 41 2.64 7.73 -1.58
CA GLN A 41 2.77 8.58 -0.39
C GLN A 41 2.65 7.75 0.89
N PRO A 42 3.19 8.24 2.01
CA PRO A 42 3.09 7.53 3.29
C PRO A 42 1.66 7.36 3.75
N ILE A 43 1.40 6.26 4.43
CA ILE A 43 0.11 5.97 5.04
C ILE A 43 0.32 5.69 6.52
N ASN A 44 -0.76 5.69 7.30
CA ASN A 44 -0.65 5.45 8.73
C ASN A 44 -0.55 3.96 9.05
N TRP A 45 -0.24 3.66 10.31
CA TRP A 45 -0.04 2.28 10.74
C TRP A 45 -1.29 1.42 10.59
N ALA A 46 -2.46 2.02 10.84
CA ALA A 46 -3.71 1.28 10.70
C ALA A 46 -3.92 0.84 9.26
N ASN A 47 -3.59 1.69 8.30
CA ASN A 47 -3.70 1.37 6.88
C ASN A 47 -2.67 0.30 6.48
N ILE A 48 -1.46 0.37 7.03
CA ILE A 48 -0.45 -0.66 6.79
C ILE A 48 -0.94 -2.01 7.29
N ALA A 49 -1.51 -2.05 8.50
CA ALA A 49 -2.06 -3.28 9.05
C ALA A 49 -3.19 -3.82 8.20
N GLN A 50 -4.06 -2.96 7.70
CA GLN A 50 -5.17 -3.35 6.84
C GLN A 50 -4.67 -3.98 5.54
N ILE A 51 -3.65 -3.40 4.93
CA ILE A 51 -3.06 -3.95 3.71
C ILE A 51 -2.44 -5.32 3.98
N CYS A 52 -1.72 -5.47 5.10
CA CYS A 52 -1.17 -6.75 5.49
C CYS A 52 -2.25 -7.82 5.60
N GLU A 53 -3.38 -7.46 6.18
CA GLU A 53 -4.50 -8.37 6.34
C GLU A 53 -5.11 -8.74 4.98
N LEU A 54 -5.32 -7.76 4.11
CA LEU A 54 -5.91 -8.00 2.80
C LEU A 54 -5.00 -8.83 1.90
N LEU A 55 -3.69 -8.60 1.96
CA LEU A 55 -2.71 -9.34 1.16
C LEU A 55 -2.21 -10.59 1.85
N ASN A 56 -2.55 -10.78 3.14
CA ASN A 56 -2.07 -11.88 3.95
C ASN A 56 -0.54 -11.93 3.94
N CYS A 57 0.07 -10.79 4.27
CA CYS A 57 1.53 -10.64 4.21
C CYS A 57 2.02 -9.78 5.36
N GLN A 58 3.33 -9.59 5.42
CA GLN A 58 3.99 -8.72 6.40
C GLN A 58 4.33 -7.38 5.77
N PRO A 59 4.51 -6.32 6.57
CA PRO A 59 4.86 -5.01 6.01
C PRO A 59 6.11 -5.03 5.14
N ASN A 60 7.09 -5.85 5.48
CA ASN A 60 8.33 -5.91 4.70
C ASN A 60 8.13 -6.52 3.30
N ASP A 61 6.98 -7.11 3.04
CA ASP A 61 6.68 -7.65 1.73
C ASP A 61 6.34 -6.54 0.73
N PHE A 62 5.91 -5.38 1.22
CA PHE A 62 5.56 -4.26 0.33
C PHE A 62 6.21 -2.94 0.73
N LEU A 63 6.90 -2.87 1.86
CA LEU A 63 7.60 -1.67 2.31
C LEU A 63 9.09 -1.94 2.47
N GLN A 64 9.90 -0.91 2.26
CA GLN A 64 11.34 -1.01 2.37
C GLN A 64 11.90 0.34 2.78
N TYR A 65 12.92 0.32 3.64
CA TYR A 65 13.65 1.53 3.99
C TYR A 65 14.78 1.72 2.96
N ASP A 66 14.85 2.92 2.41
CA ASP A 66 15.89 3.28 1.45
C ASP A 66 16.66 4.47 2.00
N PRO A 67 17.76 4.25 2.74
CA PRO A 67 18.48 5.34 3.41
C PRO A 67 19.09 6.35 2.45
N ALA A 68 19.37 5.95 1.23
CA ALA A 68 20.00 6.83 0.24
C ALA A 68 19.00 7.50 -0.70
N GLY A 69 17.74 7.07 -0.68
CA GLY A 69 16.73 7.56 -1.60
C GLY A 69 16.96 7.13 -3.03
N ILE A 70 17.83 6.15 -3.24
CA ILE A 70 18.24 5.72 -4.61
C ILE A 70 17.12 4.94 -5.28
N LEU A 71 16.50 4.01 -4.53
CA LEU A 71 15.50 3.12 -5.10
C LEU A 71 14.21 3.81 -5.48
N ASN A 72 14.01 5.03 -4.97
CA ASN A 72 12.78 5.78 -5.19
C ASN A 72 12.88 6.78 -6.34
N ASN A 73 13.89 6.69 -7.13
CA ASN A 73 14.05 7.56 -8.29
C ASN A 73 13.40 6.98 -9.53
#